data_13c3e4f6490c3b3b05acd5f5b4fce9fb
#
_entry.id   13c3e4f6490c3b3b05acd5f5b4fce9fb
#
_cell.length_a   1.000
_cell.length_b   1.000
_cell.length_c   1.000
_cell.angle_alpha   90.00
_cell.angle_beta   90.00
_cell.angle_gamma   90.00
#
_symmetry.space_group_name_H-M   'P 1'
#
loop_
_entity.id
_entity.type
_entity.pdbx_description
1 polymer ?
#
loop_
_entity_poly.entity_id
_entity_poly.type
_entity_poly.pdbx_seq_one_letter_code
_entity_poly.pdbx_strand_id
1 'polypeptide(L)'
;MHAPGALFYVGDPHHAMGDGEVALTAMEGSLRGTFRLTVCKEGEGDAPRLAHRYPFAETADAWIPIGLSDPDGSVDGQGSDLDVALRTAVVNALEFLEQELGMDRAIAYAYLSAAADFTISQVVDRTVGVHGIIAKSHFA
;
A
#
# COMPACT_ATOMS: atom_id res chain seq x y z
N MET A 1 4.26 -8.59 -10.31
CA MET A 1 3.34 -8.51 -11.47
C MET A 1 2.65 -9.85 -11.59
N HIS A 2 1.31 -9.83 -11.57
CA HIS A 2 0.50 -11.05 -11.61
C HIS A 2 0.01 -11.41 -13.00
N ALA A 3 0.33 -10.58 -14.01
CA ALA A 3 -0.09 -10.78 -15.39
C ALA A 3 1.11 -10.87 -16.33
N PRO A 4 1.23 -11.93 -17.14
CA PRO A 4 2.25 -12.02 -18.17
C PRO A 4 2.13 -10.88 -19.18
N GLY A 5 3.24 -10.28 -19.58
CA GLY A 5 3.27 -9.21 -20.55
C GLY A 5 2.75 -7.84 -20.04
N ALA A 6 2.54 -7.70 -18.75
CA ALA A 6 2.16 -6.40 -18.18
C ALA A 6 3.27 -5.36 -18.40
N LEU A 7 2.85 -4.11 -18.64
CA LEU A 7 3.72 -2.97 -18.85
C LEU A 7 3.79 -2.13 -17.57
N PHE A 8 4.96 -1.55 -17.31
CA PHE A 8 5.14 -0.56 -16.26
C PHE A 8 5.07 0.84 -16.85
N TYR A 9 4.33 1.73 -16.22
CA TYR A 9 4.34 3.15 -16.52
C TYR A 9 4.31 3.97 -15.23
N VAL A 10 4.73 5.23 -15.31
CA VAL A 10 4.69 6.23 -14.24
C VAL A 10 4.12 7.51 -14.82
N GLY A 11 3.23 8.13 -14.09
CA GLY A 11 2.59 9.39 -14.47
C GLY A 11 2.19 10.19 -13.23
N ASP A 12 1.47 11.28 -13.45
CA ASP A 12 0.90 12.14 -12.42
C ASP A 12 1.93 12.63 -11.39
N PRO A 13 2.94 13.42 -11.83
CA PRO A 13 4.02 13.85 -10.97
C PRO A 13 3.62 15.04 -10.11
N HIS A 14 3.79 14.90 -8.80
CA HIS A 14 3.53 15.94 -7.81
C HIS A 14 4.84 16.40 -7.15
N HIS A 15 5.06 17.71 -7.08
CA HIS A 15 6.17 18.29 -6.31
C HIS A 15 5.92 18.18 -4.81
N ALA A 16 4.65 18.25 -4.39
CA ALA A 16 4.20 18.02 -3.03
C ALA A 16 2.74 17.56 -3.03
N MET A 17 2.42 16.66 -2.12
CA MET A 17 1.06 16.19 -1.86
C MET A 17 0.91 15.96 -0.36
N GLY A 18 -0.11 16.52 0.25
CA GLY A 18 -0.50 16.20 1.62
C GLY A 18 -1.33 14.93 1.66
N ASP A 19 -1.34 14.26 2.81
CA ASP A 19 -2.19 13.09 3.04
C ASP A 19 -3.66 13.43 2.80
N GLY A 20 -4.31 12.59 2.01
CA GLY A 20 -5.70 12.77 1.61
C GLY A 20 -5.92 13.46 0.27
N GLU A 21 -4.96 14.25 -0.23
CA GLU A 21 -5.10 15.00 -1.51
C GLU A 21 -6.49 15.66 -1.65
N VAL A 22 -6.95 16.30 -0.60
CA VAL A 22 -8.36 16.61 -0.33
C VAL A 22 -9.06 17.52 -1.35
N ALA A 23 -8.29 18.20 -2.18
CA ALA A 23 -8.82 19.13 -3.21
C ALA A 23 -8.77 18.57 -4.63
N LEU A 24 -8.52 17.29 -4.80
CA LEU A 24 -8.36 16.62 -6.11
C LEU A 24 -7.10 17.09 -6.88
N THR A 25 -6.29 17.91 -6.31
CA THR A 25 -5.02 18.36 -6.88
C THR A 25 -4.00 18.52 -5.79
N ALA A 26 -2.77 18.13 -6.10
CA ALA A 26 -1.60 18.40 -5.28
C ALA A 26 -0.83 19.63 -5.83
N MET A 27 0.44 19.70 -5.67
CA MET A 27 1.30 20.62 -6.39
C MET A 27 1.80 19.94 -7.65
N GLU A 28 1.01 20.02 -8.70
CA GLU A 28 1.30 19.40 -10.00
C GLU A 28 2.56 19.98 -10.64
N GLY A 29 3.32 19.17 -11.35
CA GLY A 29 4.49 19.63 -12.05
C GLY A 29 5.31 18.54 -12.70
N SER A 30 6.20 18.92 -13.60
CA SER A 30 7.07 17.96 -14.29
C SER A 30 8.22 17.51 -13.39
N LEU A 31 8.43 16.21 -13.27
CA LEU A 31 9.52 15.61 -12.53
C LEU A 31 10.40 14.74 -13.42
N ARG A 32 11.67 14.61 -13.04
CA ARG A 32 12.56 13.59 -13.57
C ARG A 32 12.68 12.47 -12.53
N GLY A 33 12.10 11.32 -12.80
CA GLY A 33 12.19 10.13 -11.95
C GLY A 33 13.23 9.13 -12.45
N THR A 34 13.85 8.41 -11.54
CA THR A 34 14.68 7.24 -11.83
C THR A 34 14.09 6.05 -11.10
N PHE A 35 13.76 4.99 -11.85
CA PHE A 35 13.14 3.79 -11.32
C PHE A 35 14.03 2.60 -11.58
N ARG A 36 14.18 1.74 -10.57
CA ARG A 36 14.83 0.43 -10.70
C ARG A 36 13.75 -0.64 -10.61
N LEU A 37 13.63 -1.44 -11.64
CA LEU A 37 12.74 -2.59 -11.66
C LEU A 37 13.54 -3.85 -11.34
N THR A 38 13.08 -4.61 -10.37
CA THR A 38 13.68 -5.89 -9.98
C THR A 38 12.63 -6.98 -10.08
N VAL A 39 12.97 -8.08 -10.75
CA VAL A 39 12.08 -9.25 -10.80
C VAL A 39 12.39 -10.13 -9.60
N CYS A 40 11.41 -10.31 -8.72
CA CYS A 40 11.46 -11.25 -7.62
C CYS A 40 10.66 -12.49 -8.02
N LYS A 41 11.31 -13.62 -8.21
CA LYS A 41 10.65 -14.88 -8.53
C LYS A 41 10.40 -15.66 -7.27
N GLU A 42 9.26 -16.34 -7.22
CA GLU A 42 8.90 -17.20 -6.10
C GLU A 42 10.04 -18.20 -5.78
N GLY A 43 10.41 -18.25 -4.51
CA GLY A 43 11.47 -19.14 -4.02
C GLY A 43 12.91 -18.73 -4.35
N GLU A 44 13.12 -17.57 -4.96
CA GLU A 44 14.46 -17.06 -5.28
C GLU A 44 14.80 -15.81 -4.46
N GLY A 45 15.99 -15.79 -3.84
CA GLY A 45 16.56 -14.62 -3.15
C GLY A 45 15.66 -14.02 -2.07
N ASP A 46 15.49 -12.71 -2.12
CA ASP A 46 14.69 -11.93 -1.18
C ASP A 46 13.23 -11.74 -1.63
N ALA A 47 12.72 -12.64 -2.49
CA ALA A 47 11.34 -12.54 -2.94
C ALA A 47 10.39 -12.69 -1.74
N PRO A 48 9.40 -11.79 -1.58
CA PRO A 48 8.39 -11.93 -0.55
C PRO A 48 7.67 -13.27 -0.65
N ARG A 49 7.34 -13.89 0.47
CA ARG A 49 6.52 -15.11 0.53
C ARG A 49 5.08 -14.82 0.13
N LEU A 50 4.65 -13.60 0.44
CA LEU A 50 3.32 -13.10 0.11
C LEU A 50 3.32 -12.47 -1.29
N ALA A 51 2.45 -12.96 -2.17
CA ALA A 51 2.15 -12.29 -3.43
C ALA A 51 1.18 -11.13 -3.15
N HIS A 52 1.71 -9.95 -2.92
CA HIS A 52 0.90 -8.76 -2.65
C HIS A 52 -0.08 -8.49 -3.80
N ARG A 53 -1.37 -8.59 -3.51
CA ARG A 53 -2.43 -8.26 -4.47
C ARG A 53 -2.55 -6.75 -4.68
N TYR A 54 -2.30 -5.98 -3.64
CA TYR A 54 -2.39 -4.52 -3.61
C TYR A 54 -1.01 -3.91 -3.50
N PRO A 55 -0.87 -2.62 -3.81
CA PRO A 55 0.37 -1.91 -3.58
C PRO A 55 0.88 -2.09 -2.15
N PHE A 56 2.17 -2.31 -2.02
CA PHE A 56 2.86 -2.41 -0.75
C PHE A 56 4.19 -1.68 -0.90
N ALA A 57 4.53 -0.83 0.03
CA ALA A 57 5.78 -0.10 0.00
C ALA A 57 6.64 -0.43 1.20
N GLU A 58 7.94 -0.20 1.04
CA GLU A 58 8.93 -0.39 2.08
C GLU A 58 9.92 0.78 2.06
N THR A 59 10.24 1.29 3.23
CA THR A 59 11.30 2.25 3.46
C THR A 59 12.42 1.64 4.30
N ALA A 60 13.46 2.42 4.59
CA ALA A 60 14.49 1.97 5.54
C ALA A 60 13.89 1.64 6.93
N ASP A 61 12.87 2.38 7.34
CA ASP A 61 12.36 2.37 8.72
C ASP A 61 10.97 1.74 8.88
N ALA A 62 10.25 1.50 7.79
CA ALA A 62 8.86 1.04 7.87
C ALA A 62 8.46 0.12 6.70
N TRP A 63 7.46 -0.74 6.98
CA TRP A 63 6.63 -1.41 5.99
C TRP A 63 5.29 -0.70 5.88
N ILE A 64 4.81 -0.55 4.65
CA ILE A 64 3.65 0.31 4.32
C ILE A 64 2.62 -0.50 3.52
N PRO A 65 1.72 -1.23 4.21
CA PRO A 65 0.58 -1.84 3.58
C PRO A 65 -0.40 -0.78 3.08
N ILE A 66 -0.91 -0.95 1.85
CA ILE A 66 -1.84 -0.02 1.22
C ILE A 66 -3.15 -0.74 0.96
N GLY A 67 -4.26 -0.09 1.28
CA GLY A 67 -5.60 -0.53 0.96
C GLY A 67 -6.32 0.47 0.07
N LEU A 68 -7.01 -0.04 -0.93
CA LEU A 68 -7.82 0.73 -1.87
C LEU A 68 -9.28 0.33 -1.75
N SER A 69 -10.18 1.28 -1.93
CA SER A 69 -11.63 1.03 -1.86
C SER A 69 -12.17 0.34 -3.11
N ASP A 70 -11.59 0.62 -4.27
CA ASP A 70 -11.94 0.00 -5.55
C ASP A 70 -10.67 -0.28 -6.36
N PRO A 71 -9.94 -1.34 -6.02
CA PRO A 71 -8.66 -1.66 -6.66
C PRO A 71 -8.81 -2.07 -8.12
N ASP A 72 -9.98 -2.52 -8.52
CA ASP A 72 -10.24 -2.99 -9.88
C ASP A 72 -10.87 -1.91 -10.77
N GLY A 73 -11.20 -0.74 -10.21
CA GLY A 73 -11.77 0.39 -10.96
C GLY A 73 -13.14 0.14 -11.59
N SER A 74 -13.84 -0.90 -11.10
CA SER A 74 -14.95 -1.52 -11.82
C SER A 74 -16.33 -1.07 -11.37
N VAL A 75 -16.45 -0.23 -10.35
CA VAL A 75 -17.76 -0.05 -9.70
C VAL A 75 -18.28 1.36 -9.80
N ASP A 76 -19.43 1.50 -10.43
CA ASP A 76 -20.22 2.73 -10.46
C ASP A 76 -20.57 3.19 -9.02
N GLY A 77 -19.84 4.20 -8.52
CA GLY A 77 -20.17 4.95 -7.33
C GLY A 77 -19.82 4.34 -5.97
N GLN A 78 -19.23 3.15 -5.91
CA GLN A 78 -18.77 2.54 -4.66
C GLN A 78 -17.26 2.73 -4.40
N GLY A 79 -16.56 3.38 -5.30
CA GLY A 79 -15.11 3.57 -5.23
C GLY A 79 -14.63 4.52 -4.14
N SER A 80 -15.51 5.21 -3.43
CA SER A 80 -15.16 6.27 -2.46
C SER A 80 -15.45 5.89 -1.00
N ASP A 81 -15.28 4.63 -0.62
CA ASP A 81 -15.53 4.15 0.75
C ASP A 81 -14.22 3.99 1.53
N LEU A 82 -13.95 4.91 2.44
CA LEU A 82 -12.76 4.89 3.29
C LEU A 82 -12.75 3.72 4.27
N ASP A 83 -13.90 3.24 4.74
CA ASP A 83 -13.96 2.08 5.62
C ASP A 83 -13.54 0.81 4.90
N VAL A 84 -13.88 0.68 3.62
CA VAL A 84 -13.42 -0.40 2.76
C VAL A 84 -11.91 -0.30 2.54
N ALA A 85 -11.39 0.89 2.23
CA ALA A 85 -9.95 1.10 2.04
C ALA A 85 -9.15 0.79 3.31
N LEU A 86 -9.62 1.27 4.48
CA LEU A 86 -9.00 0.97 5.77
C LEU A 86 -9.01 -0.53 6.07
N ARG A 87 -10.15 -1.19 5.90
CA ARG A 87 -10.26 -2.65 6.12
C ARG A 87 -9.29 -3.41 5.22
N THR A 88 -9.16 -3.00 3.97
CA THR A 88 -8.23 -3.60 3.02
C THR A 88 -6.77 -3.40 3.46
N ALA A 89 -6.40 -2.20 3.90
CA ALA A 89 -5.05 -1.93 4.43
C ALA A 89 -4.73 -2.78 5.66
N VAL A 90 -5.69 -2.91 6.59
CA VAL A 90 -5.52 -3.76 7.79
C VAL A 90 -5.38 -5.23 7.42
N VAL A 91 -6.17 -5.75 6.47
CA VAL A 91 -6.04 -7.14 5.99
C VAL A 91 -4.66 -7.36 5.37
N ASN A 92 -4.19 -6.46 4.50
CA ASN A 92 -2.86 -6.54 3.91
C ASN A 92 -1.74 -6.52 4.97
N ALA A 93 -1.89 -5.68 6.00
CA ALA A 93 -0.96 -5.64 7.12
C ALA A 93 -0.93 -6.96 7.89
N LEU A 94 -2.10 -7.54 8.18
CA LEU A 94 -2.22 -8.83 8.86
C LEU A 94 -1.56 -9.96 8.05
N GLU A 95 -1.84 -10.03 6.76
CA GLU A 95 -1.24 -11.04 5.87
C GLU A 95 0.27 -10.92 5.82
N PHE A 96 0.80 -9.69 5.77
CA PHE A 96 2.24 -9.43 5.83
C PHE A 96 2.85 -9.91 7.16
N LEU A 97 2.29 -9.50 8.30
CA LEU A 97 2.81 -9.85 9.62
C LEU A 97 2.78 -11.37 9.86
N GLU A 98 1.74 -12.04 9.35
CA GLU A 98 1.54 -13.47 9.48
C GLU A 98 2.52 -14.26 8.58
N GLN A 99 2.58 -13.92 7.29
CA GLN A 99 3.30 -14.72 6.30
C GLN A 99 4.80 -14.39 6.23
N GLU A 100 5.15 -13.12 6.36
CA GLU A 100 6.57 -12.68 6.26
C GLU A 100 7.26 -12.72 7.61
N LEU A 101 6.59 -12.32 8.70
CA LEU A 101 7.18 -12.23 10.03
C LEU A 101 6.79 -13.37 10.96
N GLY A 102 5.89 -14.27 10.54
CA GLY A 102 5.49 -15.45 11.32
C GLY A 102 4.69 -15.13 12.57
N MET A 103 4.05 -13.97 12.64
CA MET A 103 3.26 -13.55 13.80
C MET A 103 1.90 -14.26 13.82
N ASP A 104 1.43 -14.69 14.99
CA ASP A 104 0.06 -15.18 15.13
C ASP A 104 -0.93 -14.07 14.75
N ARG A 105 -1.98 -14.43 14.00
CA ARG A 105 -2.93 -13.46 13.43
C ARG A 105 -3.65 -12.63 14.51
N ALA A 106 -4.00 -13.22 15.64
CA ALA A 106 -4.68 -12.49 16.71
C ALA A 106 -3.71 -11.52 17.41
N ILE A 107 -2.45 -11.93 17.59
CA ILE A 107 -1.39 -11.08 18.10
C ILE A 107 -1.07 -9.95 17.10
N ALA A 108 -0.97 -10.25 15.81
CA ALA A 108 -0.77 -9.26 14.76
C ALA A 108 -1.87 -8.20 14.77
N TYR A 109 -3.13 -8.61 14.93
CA TYR A 109 -4.25 -7.66 14.98
C TYR A 109 -4.19 -6.77 16.23
N ALA A 110 -3.87 -7.32 17.38
CA ALA A 110 -3.65 -6.54 18.61
C ALA A 110 -2.46 -5.58 18.48
N TYR A 111 -1.37 -6.03 17.85
CA TYR A 111 -0.20 -5.19 17.56
C TYR A 111 -0.57 -4.01 16.65
N LEU A 112 -1.26 -4.25 15.54
CA LEU A 112 -1.69 -3.17 14.64
C LEU A 112 -2.52 -2.12 15.36
N SER A 113 -3.41 -2.54 16.26
CA SER A 113 -4.22 -1.61 17.06
C SER A 113 -3.40 -0.78 18.04
N ALA A 114 -2.32 -1.33 18.57
CA ALA A 114 -1.53 -0.70 19.62
C ALA A 114 -0.35 0.14 19.10
N ALA A 115 0.17 -0.17 17.90
CA ALA A 115 1.49 0.32 17.50
C ALA A 115 1.64 0.62 15.99
N ALA A 116 0.60 0.49 15.19
CA ALA A 116 0.63 0.88 13.78
C ALA A 116 -0.32 2.05 13.52
N ASP A 117 0.14 3.02 12.76
CA ASP A 117 -0.67 4.15 12.33
C ASP A 117 -1.30 3.87 10.96
N PHE A 118 -2.55 4.28 10.78
CA PHE A 118 -3.24 4.21 9.49
C PHE A 118 -3.69 5.60 9.08
N THR A 119 -3.26 6.03 7.89
CA THR A 119 -3.47 7.38 7.37
C THR A 119 -4.18 7.33 6.03
N ILE A 120 -5.04 8.29 5.76
CA ILE A 120 -5.70 8.43 4.46
C ILE A 120 -4.67 8.89 3.43
N SER A 121 -4.45 8.08 2.38
CA SER A 121 -3.56 8.43 1.27
C SER A 121 -4.20 9.42 0.33
N GLN A 122 -5.45 9.17 -0.06
CA GLN A 122 -6.26 10.06 -0.89
C GLN A 122 -7.77 9.81 -0.69
N VAL A 123 -8.58 10.88 -0.80
CA VAL A 123 -10.06 10.83 -0.72
C VAL A 123 -10.74 11.20 -2.04
N VAL A 124 -9.98 11.29 -3.10
CA VAL A 124 -10.37 11.77 -4.43
C VAL A 124 -10.07 10.72 -5.50
N ASP A 125 -10.36 11.01 -6.77
CA ASP A 125 -10.08 10.16 -7.94
C ASP A 125 -10.85 8.83 -7.96
N ARG A 126 -12.06 8.81 -7.41
CA ARG A 126 -12.96 7.64 -7.32
C ARG A 126 -12.49 6.59 -6.33
N THR A 127 -11.31 6.01 -6.53
CA THR A 127 -10.71 5.06 -5.61
C THR A 127 -10.02 5.81 -4.50
N VAL A 128 -10.51 5.68 -3.27
CA VAL A 128 -9.85 6.23 -2.09
C VAL A 128 -8.85 5.23 -1.52
N GLY A 129 -7.81 5.75 -0.87
CA GLY A 129 -6.71 4.95 -0.37
C GLY A 129 -6.39 5.22 1.09
N VAL A 130 -5.98 4.17 1.81
CA VAL A 130 -5.44 4.21 3.16
C VAL A 130 -4.11 3.46 3.17
N HIS A 131 -3.11 3.98 3.84
CA HIS A 131 -1.86 3.27 4.09
C HIS A 131 -1.59 3.11 5.58
N GLY A 132 -0.98 2.01 5.94
CA GLY A 132 -0.49 1.75 7.29
C GLY A 132 1.01 2.02 7.39
N ILE A 133 1.48 2.37 8.58
CA ILE A 133 2.90 2.49 8.91
C ILE A 133 3.23 1.49 10.00
N ILE A 134 4.05 0.50 9.67
CA ILE A 134 4.55 -0.52 10.59
C ILE A 134 6.04 -0.27 10.79
N ALA A 135 6.42 0.23 11.96
CA ALA A 135 7.82 0.56 12.24
C ALA A 135 8.69 -0.70 12.37
N LYS A 136 9.76 -0.78 11.59
CA LYS A 136 10.72 -1.90 11.62
C LYS A 136 11.44 -2.03 12.98
N SER A 137 11.61 -0.92 13.67
CA SER A 137 12.23 -0.89 15.00
C SER A 137 11.49 -1.71 16.06
N HIS A 138 10.22 -2.05 15.83
CA HIS A 138 9.45 -2.90 16.73
C HIS A 138 9.80 -4.40 16.60
N PHE A 139 10.58 -4.78 15.59
CA PHE A 139 10.91 -6.16 15.23
C PHE A 139 12.43 -6.44 15.25
N ALA A 140 13.23 -5.50 15.76
CA ALA A 140 14.69 -5.59 15.85
C ALA A 140 15.16 -6.33 17.11
#